data_d730989a0e3a9c1e11741916b750593f
#
_entry.id   d730989a0e3a9c1e11741916b750593f
#
_cell.length_a   1.000
_cell.length_b   1.000
_cell.length_c   1.000
_cell.angle_alpha   90.00
_cell.angle_beta   90.00
_cell.angle_gamma   90.00
#
_symmetry.space_group_name_H-M   'P 1'
#
loop_
_entity.id
_entity.type
_entity.pdbx_description
1 polymer ?
#
loop_
_entity_poly.entity_id
_entity_poly.type
_entity_poly.pdbx_seq_one_letter_code
_entity_poly.pdbx_strand_id
1 'polypeptide(L)'
;ETAGTGEGKVIYRLRDWLLSRQRFWGTPIPVIHCEDCGEVLVPEDQLPVLLPDNLRGEQLAPKGQSPLAAADDWAIVPCPECGKQARRDSDTMDTFVDSSWYFLRYASPWDEDRVFDPELVRTWLPVDQYIGGIEHAILHLLYARFFTKALHDLGLVPFTEPFRALLNQGQVLNGGKAMS
;
A
#
# COMPACT_ATOMS: atom_id res chain seq x y z
N GLU A 1 -18.36 23.01 -27.76
CA GLU A 1 -17.27 23.77 -27.12
C GLU A 1 -17.03 25.11 -27.76
N THR A 2 -16.93 25.20 -29.09
CA THR A 2 -16.71 26.47 -29.82
C THR A 2 -17.87 27.46 -29.73
N ALA A 3 -19.08 27.02 -29.42
CA ALA A 3 -20.25 27.88 -29.23
C ALA A 3 -20.51 28.28 -27.76
N GLY A 4 -19.71 27.81 -26.81
CA GLY A 4 -19.85 28.09 -25.36
C GLY A 4 -21.12 27.50 -24.72
N THR A 5 -21.80 26.56 -25.41
CA THR A 5 -23.07 25.96 -24.97
C THR A 5 -22.92 24.65 -24.22
N GLY A 6 -21.68 24.16 -24.09
CA GLY A 6 -21.37 22.92 -23.38
C GLY A 6 -19.89 22.70 -23.17
N GLU A 7 -19.57 21.91 -22.17
CA GLU A 7 -18.21 21.50 -21.80
C GLU A 7 -18.11 19.99 -21.85
N GLY A 8 -17.02 19.47 -22.45
CA GLY A 8 -16.70 18.04 -22.39
C GLY A 8 -16.29 17.63 -20.97
N LYS A 9 -16.99 16.64 -20.40
CA LYS A 9 -16.70 16.12 -19.06
C LYS A 9 -16.34 14.65 -19.11
N VAL A 10 -15.20 14.30 -18.51
CA VAL A 10 -14.80 12.91 -18.28
C VAL A 10 -15.34 12.46 -16.93
N ILE A 11 -16.09 11.37 -16.94
CA ILE A 11 -16.62 10.74 -15.72
C ILE A 11 -15.99 9.36 -15.58
N TYR A 12 -15.27 9.16 -14.51
CA TYR A 12 -14.69 7.85 -14.17
C TYR A 12 -15.74 7.00 -13.44
N ARG A 13 -15.85 5.72 -13.83
CA ARG A 13 -16.71 4.73 -13.17
C ARG A 13 -15.94 3.76 -12.27
N LEU A 14 -14.65 4.01 -12.07
CA LEU A 14 -13.85 3.28 -11.11
C LEU A 14 -14.33 3.64 -9.71
N ARG A 15 -14.59 2.64 -8.87
CA ARG A 15 -14.84 2.85 -7.45
C ARG A 15 -13.50 3.07 -6.76
N ASP A 16 -13.51 3.93 -5.75
CA ASP A 16 -12.35 4.07 -4.87
C ASP A 16 -12.05 2.74 -4.20
N TRP A 17 -10.78 2.39 -4.14
CA TRP A 17 -10.31 1.22 -3.41
C TRP A 17 -9.65 1.69 -2.12
N LEU A 18 -10.03 1.03 -1.02
CA LEU A 18 -9.59 1.42 0.31
C LEU A 18 -8.16 0.91 0.56
N LEU A 19 -7.32 1.83 1.01
CA LEU A 19 -5.95 1.54 1.42
C LEU A 19 -5.91 0.88 2.80
N SER A 20 -6.79 1.27 3.70
CA SER A 20 -6.77 0.91 5.11
C SER A 20 -7.61 -0.33 5.44
N ARG A 21 -7.17 -1.08 6.45
CA ARG A 21 -7.84 -2.26 7.00
C ARG A 21 -7.82 -2.23 8.52
N GLN A 22 -8.97 -2.54 9.13
CA GLN A 22 -9.18 -2.60 10.58
C GLN A 22 -8.82 -3.98 11.10
N ARG A 23 -7.53 -4.27 11.15
CA ARG A 23 -7.00 -5.57 11.58
C ARG A 23 -5.67 -5.41 12.32
N PHE A 24 -5.33 -6.40 13.14
CA PHE A 24 -4.10 -6.40 13.92
C PHE A 24 -2.82 -6.55 13.08
N TRP A 25 -2.87 -7.24 11.98
CA TRP A 25 -1.72 -7.56 11.14
C TRP A 25 -1.68 -6.70 9.88
N GLY A 26 -0.52 -6.62 9.25
CA GLY A 26 -0.25 -5.80 8.07
C GLY A 26 0.67 -4.63 8.41
N THR A 27 0.99 -3.82 7.42
CA THR A 27 1.87 -2.65 7.57
C THR A 27 1.09 -1.49 8.21
N PRO A 28 1.47 -1.00 9.40
CA PRO A 28 0.83 0.17 10.00
C PRO A 28 0.93 1.40 9.10
N ILE A 29 -0.12 2.22 9.10
CA ILE A 29 -0.13 3.51 8.39
C ILE A 29 0.68 4.51 9.21
N PRO A 30 1.75 5.12 8.68
CA PRO A 30 2.66 5.98 9.44
C PRO A 30 2.11 7.40 9.62
N VAL A 31 0.91 7.51 10.19
CA VAL A 31 0.21 8.77 10.46
C VAL A 31 -0.16 8.86 11.94
N ILE A 32 -0.10 10.06 12.48
CA ILE A 32 -0.50 10.41 13.84
C ILE A 32 -1.59 11.48 13.75
N HIS A 33 -2.71 11.24 14.41
CA HIS A 33 -3.83 12.17 14.49
C HIS A 33 -3.71 13.04 15.74
N CYS A 34 -3.48 14.32 15.57
CA CYS A 34 -3.36 15.33 16.63
C CYS A 34 -4.56 16.27 16.58
N GLU A 35 -5.15 16.58 17.73
CA GLU A 35 -6.29 17.49 17.80
C GLU A 35 -5.94 18.92 17.33
N ASP A 36 -4.71 19.36 17.56
CA ASP A 36 -4.26 20.72 17.20
C ASP A 36 -3.63 20.80 15.81
N CYS A 37 -2.82 19.77 15.41
CA CYS A 37 -2.04 19.79 14.17
C CYS A 37 -2.73 19.03 13.02
N GLY A 38 -3.77 18.25 13.31
CA GLY A 38 -4.42 17.38 12.33
C GLY A 38 -3.65 16.07 12.08
N GLU A 39 -3.54 15.69 10.81
CA GLU A 39 -2.79 14.50 10.38
C GLU A 39 -1.31 14.84 10.25
N VAL A 40 -0.46 14.18 11.04
CA VAL A 40 0.98 14.38 11.07
C VAL A 40 1.68 13.09 10.69
N LEU A 41 2.66 13.15 9.81
CA LEU A 41 3.45 11.99 9.43
C LEU A 41 4.40 11.57 10.57
N VAL A 42 4.59 10.27 10.73
CA VAL A 42 5.64 9.74 11.60
C VAL A 42 7.00 10.16 11.02
N PRO A 43 7.90 10.76 11.82
CA PRO A 43 9.24 11.15 11.37
C PRO A 43 10.04 9.95 10.82
N GLU A 44 10.89 10.19 9.83
CA GLU A 44 11.65 9.13 9.15
C GLU A 44 12.57 8.34 10.11
N ASP A 45 13.14 9.01 11.11
CA ASP A 45 13.98 8.40 12.13
C ASP A 45 13.21 7.50 13.12
N GLN A 46 11.88 7.53 13.07
CA GLN A 46 10.98 6.67 13.84
C GLN A 46 10.33 5.55 13.01
N LEU A 47 10.73 5.41 11.75
CA LEU A 47 10.28 4.32 10.88
C LEU A 47 11.23 3.10 11.00
N PRO A 48 10.69 1.89 10.84
CA PRO A 48 9.28 1.55 10.59
C PRO A 48 8.42 1.61 11.85
N VAL A 49 7.12 1.90 11.69
CA VAL A 49 6.15 1.72 12.78
C VAL A 49 5.92 0.23 12.98
N LEU A 50 6.35 -0.30 14.11
CA LEU A 50 6.20 -1.73 14.43
C LEU A 50 4.84 -1.99 15.08
N LEU A 51 4.27 -3.17 14.80
CA LEU A 51 3.08 -3.64 15.50
C LEU A 51 3.41 -4.00 16.96
N PRO A 52 2.45 -3.82 17.89
CA PRO A 52 2.65 -4.23 19.27
C PRO A 52 2.74 -5.76 19.37
N ASP A 53 3.71 -6.25 20.11
CA ASP A 53 3.97 -7.68 20.29
C ASP A 53 3.29 -8.30 21.53
N ASN A 54 2.65 -7.45 22.34
CA ASN A 54 2.05 -7.82 23.63
C ASN A 54 0.53 -8.12 23.55
N LEU A 55 -0.13 -7.91 22.41
CA LEU A 55 -1.54 -8.22 22.24
C LEU A 55 -1.78 -9.72 22.07
N ARG A 56 -2.75 -10.28 22.80
CA ARG A 56 -3.06 -11.72 22.80
C ARG A 56 -4.56 -12.00 22.94
N GLY A 57 -4.97 -13.15 22.43
CA GLY A 57 -6.30 -13.74 22.66
C GLY A 57 -7.45 -12.83 22.26
N GLU A 58 -8.32 -12.51 23.21
CA GLU A 58 -9.51 -11.70 22.98
C GLU A 58 -9.23 -10.24 22.57
N GLN A 59 -8.02 -9.73 22.82
CA GLN A 59 -7.60 -8.40 22.39
C GLN A 59 -7.49 -8.32 20.86
N LEU A 60 -7.23 -9.45 20.20
CA LEU A 60 -7.13 -9.55 18.75
C LEU A 60 -8.47 -9.83 18.06
N ALA A 61 -9.51 -10.13 18.84
CA ALA A 61 -10.83 -10.44 18.29
C ALA A 61 -11.49 -9.18 17.70
N PRO A 62 -12.09 -9.26 16.50
CA PRO A 62 -12.79 -8.14 15.91
C PRO A 62 -14.03 -7.79 16.75
N LYS A 63 -14.05 -6.57 17.27
CA LYS A 63 -15.15 -6.03 18.11
C LYS A 63 -15.80 -4.79 17.47
N GLY A 64 -15.78 -4.71 16.12
CA GLY A 64 -16.28 -3.54 15.40
C GLY A 64 -15.31 -2.35 15.36
N GLN A 65 -14.14 -2.50 15.95
CA GLN A 65 -13.04 -1.52 15.92
C GLN A 65 -11.72 -2.24 15.63
N SER A 66 -10.73 -1.50 15.12
CA SER A 66 -9.39 -2.05 14.97
C SER A 66 -8.85 -2.51 16.33
N PRO A 67 -8.29 -3.73 16.45
CA PRO A 67 -7.64 -4.17 17.69
C PRO A 67 -6.50 -3.24 18.14
N LEU A 68 -5.84 -2.56 17.20
CA LEU A 68 -4.77 -1.59 17.46
C LEU A 68 -5.31 -0.32 18.14
N ALA A 69 -6.55 0.05 17.86
CA ALA A 69 -7.19 1.22 18.50
C ALA A 69 -7.36 1.05 20.03
N ALA A 70 -7.46 -0.21 20.48
CA ALA A 70 -7.60 -0.55 21.90
C ALA A 70 -6.25 -0.75 22.62
N ALA A 71 -5.14 -0.67 21.91
CA ALA A 71 -3.79 -0.82 22.45
C ALA A 71 -3.22 0.56 22.85
N ASP A 72 -3.70 1.14 23.92
CA ASP A 72 -3.34 2.53 24.31
C ASP A 72 -1.83 2.73 24.45
N ASP A 73 -1.08 1.77 24.99
CA ASP A 73 0.38 1.84 25.12
C ASP A 73 1.10 1.98 23.76
N TRP A 74 0.48 1.50 22.69
CA TRP A 74 0.98 1.62 21.33
C TRP A 74 0.37 2.81 20.59
N ALA A 75 -0.93 3.03 20.78
CA ALA A 75 -1.71 3.99 20.02
C ALA A 75 -1.47 5.44 20.47
N ILE A 76 -1.19 5.65 21.76
CA ILE A 76 -1.02 7.00 22.33
C ILE A 76 0.46 7.38 22.26
N VAL A 77 0.74 8.48 21.56
CA VAL A 77 2.11 8.99 21.34
C VAL A 77 2.14 10.52 21.42
N PRO A 78 3.30 11.12 21.68
CA PRO A 78 3.44 12.56 21.51
C PRO A 78 3.36 12.93 20.03
N CYS A 79 2.67 14.03 19.73
CA CYS A 79 2.65 14.62 18.40
C CYS A 79 4.07 15.11 18.04
N PRO A 80 4.62 14.73 16.86
CA PRO A 80 5.95 15.17 16.45
C PRO A 80 6.09 16.69 16.27
N GLU A 81 4.99 17.39 15.96
CA GLU A 81 5.00 18.84 15.73
C GLU A 81 4.82 19.66 16.99
N CYS A 82 3.85 19.31 17.84
CA CYS A 82 3.50 20.14 19.01
C CYS A 82 3.82 19.50 20.38
N GLY A 83 4.21 18.21 20.41
CA GLY A 83 4.54 17.47 21.62
C GLY A 83 3.33 17.07 22.48
N LYS A 84 2.12 17.51 22.16
CA LYS A 84 0.91 17.12 22.88
C LYS A 84 0.55 15.67 22.63
N GLN A 85 -0.24 15.08 23.51
CA GLN A 85 -0.75 13.72 23.34
C GLN A 85 -1.58 13.63 22.05
N ALA A 86 -1.30 12.61 21.26
CA ALA A 86 -1.94 12.32 19.99
C ALA A 86 -2.09 10.80 19.82
N ARG A 87 -2.72 10.36 18.75
CA ARG A 87 -2.95 8.93 18.50
C ARG A 87 -2.39 8.52 17.15
N ARG A 88 -1.69 7.39 17.12
CA ARG A 88 -1.34 6.72 15.84
C ARG A 88 -2.60 6.31 15.09
N ASP A 89 -2.52 6.31 13.78
CA ASP A 89 -3.51 5.61 12.97
C ASP A 89 -3.54 4.15 13.39
N SER A 90 -4.73 3.62 13.63
CA SER A 90 -4.93 2.25 14.10
C SER A 90 -5.24 1.25 12.99
N ASP A 91 -5.28 1.71 11.74
CA ASP A 91 -5.46 0.87 10.59
C ASP A 91 -4.11 0.36 10.06
N THR A 92 -4.15 -0.75 9.36
CA THR A 92 -3.02 -1.26 8.60
C THR A 92 -3.30 -1.16 7.10
N MET A 93 -2.26 -1.12 6.30
CA MET A 93 -2.40 -1.07 4.85
C MET A 93 -2.94 -2.39 4.30
N ASP A 94 -3.70 -2.31 3.22
CA ASP A 94 -4.10 -3.49 2.43
C ASP A 94 -2.86 -4.25 1.95
N THR A 95 -2.93 -5.58 1.93
CA THR A 95 -1.82 -6.44 1.47
C THR A 95 -1.42 -6.17 0.03
N PHE A 96 -2.33 -5.65 -0.80
CA PHE A 96 -1.99 -5.25 -2.17
C PHE A 96 -1.06 -4.04 -2.22
N VAL A 97 -1.00 -3.22 -1.17
CA VAL A 97 -0.01 -2.15 -1.05
C VAL A 97 1.38 -2.77 -0.90
N ASP A 98 1.53 -3.73 0.02
CA ASP A 98 2.81 -4.42 0.23
C ASP A 98 3.26 -5.17 -1.02
N SER A 99 2.34 -5.86 -1.71
CA SER A 99 2.63 -6.61 -2.93
C SER A 99 2.78 -5.74 -4.19
N SER A 100 2.50 -4.45 -4.10
CA SER A 100 2.53 -3.55 -5.27
C SER A 100 3.92 -3.17 -5.74
N TRP A 101 4.95 -3.36 -4.92
CA TRP A 101 6.32 -2.93 -5.20
C TRP A 101 7.39 -4.01 -4.96
N TYR A 102 7.02 -5.22 -4.56
CA TYR A 102 7.94 -6.30 -4.21
C TYR A 102 8.99 -6.60 -5.30
N PHE A 103 8.62 -6.48 -6.57
CA PHE A 103 9.51 -6.71 -7.72
C PHE A 103 10.67 -5.71 -7.78
N LEU A 104 10.50 -4.49 -7.26
CA LEU A 104 11.58 -3.52 -7.11
C LEU A 104 12.59 -4.02 -6.06
N ARG A 105 12.09 -4.52 -4.93
CA ARG A 105 12.93 -5.06 -3.85
C ARG A 105 13.71 -6.30 -4.30
N TYR A 106 13.18 -7.09 -5.21
CA TYR A 106 13.87 -8.28 -5.74
C TYR A 106 15.17 -7.96 -6.47
N ALA A 107 15.33 -6.75 -7.00
CA ALA A 107 16.58 -6.33 -7.62
C ALA A 107 17.73 -6.19 -6.59
N SER A 108 17.41 -5.89 -5.33
CA SER A 108 18.39 -5.70 -4.24
C SER A 108 17.86 -6.23 -2.90
N PRO A 109 17.60 -7.54 -2.76
CA PRO A 109 16.90 -8.09 -1.59
C PRO A 109 17.68 -7.95 -0.27
N TRP A 110 19.00 -7.80 -0.35
CA TRP A 110 19.90 -7.73 0.80
C TRP A 110 20.35 -6.31 1.14
N ASP A 111 19.79 -5.29 0.48
CA ASP A 111 20.08 -3.89 0.80
C ASP A 111 19.37 -3.51 2.11
N GLU A 112 20.13 -3.29 3.18
CA GLU A 112 19.58 -2.95 4.50
C GLU A 112 19.40 -1.43 4.68
N ASP A 113 20.06 -0.62 3.84
CA ASP A 113 20.07 0.82 3.97
C ASP A 113 18.99 1.52 3.11
N ARG A 114 18.53 0.85 2.05
CA ARG A 114 17.60 1.43 1.08
C ARG A 114 16.42 0.50 0.80
N VAL A 115 15.30 1.09 0.42
CA VAL A 115 14.10 0.33 -0.02
C VAL A 115 14.43 -0.57 -1.22
N PHE A 116 15.23 -0.05 -2.16
CA PHE A 116 15.82 -0.78 -3.29
C PHE A 116 17.02 0.01 -3.84
N ASP A 117 17.91 -0.66 -4.57
CA ASP A 117 19.03 -0.02 -5.26
C ASP A 117 18.54 0.59 -6.59
N PRO A 118 18.62 1.93 -6.77
CA PRO A 118 18.14 2.60 -7.98
C PRO A 118 18.86 2.15 -9.26
N GLU A 119 20.16 1.81 -9.19
CA GLU A 119 20.92 1.37 -10.36
C GLU A 119 20.53 -0.05 -10.80
N LEU A 120 20.30 -0.94 -9.84
CA LEU A 120 19.80 -2.28 -10.13
C LEU A 120 18.37 -2.24 -10.66
N VAL A 121 17.51 -1.40 -10.10
CA VAL A 121 16.15 -1.16 -10.61
C VAL A 121 16.20 -0.62 -12.04
N ARG A 122 17.07 0.35 -12.32
CA ARG A 122 17.23 0.92 -13.67
C ARG A 122 17.73 -0.13 -14.68
N THR A 123 18.54 -1.07 -14.22
CA THR A 123 19.11 -2.12 -15.07
C THR A 123 18.13 -3.25 -15.38
N TRP A 124 17.37 -3.70 -14.38
CA TRP A 124 16.57 -4.92 -14.46
C TRP A 124 15.08 -4.69 -14.70
N LEU A 125 14.57 -3.47 -14.50
CA LEU A 125 13.16 -3.16 -14.62
C LEU A 125 12.87 -2.12 -15.72
N PRO A 126 11.62 -2.02 -16.21
CA PRO A 126 10.43 -2.79 -15.79
C PRO A 126 10.53 -4.26 -16.11
N VAL A 127 9.76 -5.10 -15.43
CA VAL A 127 9.73 -6.56 -15.65
C VAL A 127 9.33 -6.87 -17.10
N ASP A 128 10.07 -7.73 -17.78
CA ASP A 128 9.83 -8.02 -19.20
C ASP A 128 8.53 -8.78 -19.44
N GLN A 129 8.25 -9.78 -18.61
CA GLN A 129 7.01 -10.56 -18.69
C GLN A 129 6.48 -10.91 -17.31
N TYR A 130 5.20 -10.65 -17.09
CA TYR A 130 4.49 -10.95 -15.87
C TYR A 130 3.38 -11.97 -16.14
N ILE A 131 3.32 -13.02 -15.33
CA ILE A 131 2.38 -14.13 -15.52
C ILE A 131 1.51 -14.24 -14.28
N GLY A 132 0.19 -14.28 -14.48
CA GLY A 132 -0.76 -14.40 -13.38
C GLY A 132 -2.21 -14.57 -13.83
N GLY A 133 -3.11 -14.73 -12.87
CA GLY A 133 -4.53 -14.83 -13.13
C GLY A 133 -5.14 -13.52 -13.61
N ILE A 134 -6.17 -13.63 -14.45
CA ILE A 134 -6.88 -12.45 -15.00
C ILE A 134 -7.56 -11.61 -13.91
N GLU A 135 -7.93 -12.21 -12.78
CA GLU A 135 -8.55 -11.53 -11.64
C GLU A 135 -7.70 -10.42 -11.06
N HIS A 136 -6.38 -10.52 -11.20
CA HIS A 136 -5.45 -9.50 -10.72
C HIS A 136 -5.48 -8.19 -11.54
N ALA A 137 -6.14 -8.16 -12.68
CA ALA A 137 -6.30 -6.95 -13.49
C ALA A 137 -6.98 -5.81 -12.69
N ILE A 138 -7.89 -6.14 -11.80
CA ILE A 138 -8.61 -5.20 -10.92
C ILE A 138 -8.16 -5.27 -9.46
N LEU A 139 -7.15 -6.06 -9.15
CA LEU A 139 -6.57 -6.25 -7.82
C LEU A 139 -5.10 -5.84 -7.84
N HIS A 140 -4.19 -6.79 -7.69
CA HIS A 140 -2.75 -6.57 -7.61
C HIS A 140 -2.18 -5.67 -8.73
N LEU A 141 -2.57 -5.87 -9.99
CA LEU A 141 -2.03 -5.09 -11.10
C LEU A 141 -2.45 -3.62 -11.04
N LEU A 142 -3.65 -3.33 -10.54
CA LEU A 142 -4.12 -1.97 -10.36
C LEU A 142 -3.24 -1.23 -9.34
N TYR A 143 -2.99 -1.85 -8.19
CA TYR A 143 -2.11 -1.31 -7.14
C TYR A 143 -0.66 -1.18 -7.63
N ALA A 144 -0.11 -2.21 -8.30
CA ALA A 144 1.26 -2.18 -8.80
C ALA A 144 1.49 -1.05 -9.81
N ARG A 145 0.53 -0.82 -10.72
CA ARG A 145 0.58 0.28 -11.68
C ARG A 145 0.47 1.64 -11.01
N PHE A 146 -0.45 1.78 -10.06
CA PHE A 146 -0.60 3.03 -9.31
C PHE A 146 0.68 3.35 -8.53
N PHE A 147 1.22 2.37 -7.81
CA PHE A 147 2.43 2.53 -7.00
C PHE A 147 3.64 2.89 -7.86
N THR A 148 3.80 2.22 -9.01
CA THR A 148 4.87 2.54 -9.96
C THR A 148 4.76 3.96 -10.50
N LYS A 149 3.56 4.44 -10.83
CA LYS A 149 3.34 5.81 -11.28
C LYS A 149 3.66 6.83 -10.20
N ALA A 150 3.24 6.57 -8.96
CA ALA A 150 3.57 7.43 -7.81
C ALA A 150 5.09 7.49 -7.57
N LEU A 151 5.79 6.34 -7.62
CA LEU A 151 7.25 6.31 -7.49
C LEU A 151 7.96 7.03 -8.65
N HIS A 152 7.41 6.94 -9.86
CA HIS A 152 7.93 7.70 -11.01
C HIS A 152 7.75 9.21 -10.81
N ASP A 153 6.58 9.65 -10.36
CA ASP A 153 6.31 11.08 -10.13
C ASP A 153 7.19 11.65 -9.00
N LEU A 154 7.58 10.80 -8.04
CA LEU A 154 8.55 11.12 -6.99
C LEU A 154 10.02 11.04 -7.48
N GLY A 155 10.26 10.65 -8.73
CA GLY A 155 11.61 10.52 -9.30
C GLY A 155 12.40 9.29 -8.83
N LEU A 156 11.76 8.33 -8.17
CA LEU A 156 12.40 7.14 -7.61
C LEU A 156 12.62 6.03 -8.64
N VAL A 157 11.78 5.94 -9.67
CA VAL A 157 11.93 4.99 -10.78
C VAL A 157 11.80 5.69 -12.13
N PRO A 158 12.51 5.22 -13.19
CA PRO A 158 12.51 5.88 -14.51
C PRO A 158 11.36 5.48 -15.45
N PHE A 159 10.46 4.61 -15.02
CA PHE A 159 9.38 4.05 -15.83
C PHE A 159 8.02 4.26 -15.16
N THR A 160 6.94 4.27 -15.97
CA THR A 160 5.57 4.51 -15.52
C THR A 160 4.71 3.24 -15.48
N GLU A 161 5.21 2.13 -16.02
CA GLU A 161 4.52 0.84 -16.02
C GLU A 161 5.45 -0.25 -15.46
N PRO A 162 4.98 -1.08 -14.52
CA PRO A 162 5.82 -2.08 -13.85
C PRO A 162 6.19 -3.27 -14.73
N PHE A 163 5.33 -3.61 -15.69
CA PHE A 163 5.42 -4.82 -16.53
C PHE A 163 5.31 -4.45 -18.01
N ARG A 164 6.23 -4.95 -18.85
CA ARG A 164 6.23 -4.72 -20.31
C ARG A 164 5.18 -5.57 -21.02
N ALA A 165 5.04 -6.81 -20.57
CA ALA A 165 4.09 -7.76 -21.14
C ALA A 165 3.38 -8.53 -20.01
N LEU A 166 2.10 -8.81 -20.22
CA LEU A 166 1.26 -9.56 -19.30
C LEU A 166 0.74 -10.81 -20.00
N LEU A 167 0.98 -11.98 -19.43
CA LEU A 167 0.40 -13.24 -19.85
C LEU A 167 -0.60 -13.71 -18.77
N ASN A 168 -1.88 -13.58 -19.08
CA ASN A 168 -2.93 -14.09 -18.20
C ASN A 168 -3.19 -15.56 -18.49
N GLN A 169 -2.95 -16.40 -17.51
CA GLN A 169 -3.30 -17.81 -17.57
C GLN A 169 -4.80 -18.02 -17.29
N GLY A 170 -5.39 -19.06 -17.87
CA GLY A 170 -6.70 -19.51 -17.48
C GLY A 170 -6.70 -20.14 -16.09
N GLN A 171 -7.89 -20.35 -15.54
CA GLN A 171 -8.04 -21.04 -14.26
C GLN A 171 -7.56 -22.48 -14.36
N VAL A 172 -6.82 -22.93 -13.35
CA VAL A 172 -6.46 -24.35 -13.23
C VAL A 172 -7.70 -25.13 -12.81
N LEU A 173 -8.01 -26.18 -13.56
CA LEU A 173 -9.18 -27.01 -13.33
C LEU A 173 -8.81 -28.38 -12.78
N ASN A 174 -9.60 -28.90 -11.86
CA ASN A 174 -9.57 -30.28 -11.43
C ASN A 174 -10.97 -30.89 -11.61
N GLY A 175 -11.07 -31.96 -12.43
CA GLY A 175 -12.36 -32.56 -12.75
C GLY A 175 -13.39 -31.61 -13.37
N GLY A 176 -12.93 -30.63 -14.17
CA GLY A 176 -13.78 -29.62 -14.82
C GLY A 176 -14.26 -28.48 -13.91
N LYS A 177 -13.78 -28.40 -12.67
CA LYS A 177 -14.09 -27.32 -11.72
C LYS A 177 -12.84 -26.49 -11.46
N ALA A 178 -13.00 -25.18 -11.37
CA ALA A 178 -11.90 -24.28 -10.99
C ALA A 178 -11.37 -24.66 -9.60
N MET A 179 -10.05 -24.74 -9.48
CA MET A 179 -9.37 -24.84 -8.20
C MET A 179 -9.23 -23.39 -7.66
N SER A 180 -9.92 -23.13 -6.57
CA SER A 180 -9.83 -21.84 -5.86
C SER A 180 -8.69 -21.86 -4.88
#